data_bbb35d2404723e079368b34667fa6a6b
#
_entry.id   bbb35d2404723e079368b34667fa6a6b
#
_cell.length_a   1.000
_cell.length_b   1.000
_cell.length_c   1.000
_cell.angle_alpha   90.00
_cell.angle_beta   90.00
_cell.angle_gamma   90.00
#
_symmetry.space_group_name_H-M   'P 1'
#
loop_
_entity.id
_entity.type
_entity.pdbx_description
1 polymer ?
#
loop_
_entity_poly.entity_id
_entity_poly.type
_entity_poly.pdbx_seq_one_letter_code
_entity_poly.pdbx_strand_id
1 'polypeptide(L)'
;MKKWLEYQFRTQVKNFDWENRVWRVNNLAEPLAPVFDSVPKKFESGQTQTEYENVFMREDHIKRTAASTGGEVTENEYRSYLNEYFDLMSGQRHHYINEFGGYEDLIRNTFASTFDLKPDTVKFRMQVEIPGRYFAVHIDRNRYKAWDQEPEMRYERVVEQQQHKIFVTFMADQELGQIFGFGKQTINWSRGDTVTWEHQSVPHYTANVGYHNNYMLVTTGMPK
;
A
#
# COMPACT_ATOMS: atom_id res chain seq x y z
N MET A 1 -3.70 -18.87 -11.76
CA MET A 1 -3.09 -17.53 -11.82
C MET A 1 -3.58 -16.73 -13.01
N LYS A 2 -3.49 -17.28 -14.23
CA LYS A 2 -3.90 -16.56 -15.44
C LYS A 2 -5.31 -15.96 -15.37
N LYS A 3 -6.32 -16.72 -14.95
CA LYS A 3 -7.72 -16.25 -14.90
C LYS A 3 -7.98 -15.16 -13.86
N TRP A 4 -7.41 -15.26 -12.66
CA TRP A 4 -7.59 -14.24 -11.62
C TRP A 4 -6.86 -12.94 -11.93
N LEU A 5 -5.60 -13.02 -12.35
CA LEU A 5 -4.87 -11.87 -12.83
C LEU A 5 -5.53 -11.28 -14.07
N GLU A 6 -6.01 -12.11 -15.02
CA GLU A 6 -6.77 -11.65 -16.17
C GLU A 6 -8.09 -10.99 -15.76
N TYR A 7 -8.81 -11.53 -14.79
CA TYR A 7 -10.02 -10.92 -14.25
C TYR A 7 -9.71 -9.60 -13.56
N GLN A 8 -8.68 -9.54 -12.74
CA GLN A 8 -8.22 -8.29 -12.12
C GLN A 8 -7.74 -7.27 -13.17
N PHE A 9 -7.01 -7.69 -14.17
CA PHE A 9 -6.54 -6.81 -15.23
C PHE A 9 -7.63 -6.42 -16.24
N ARG A 10 -8.47 -7.35 -16.68
CA ARG A 10 -9.51 -7.08 -17.67
C ARG A 10 -10.61 -6.16 -17.17
N THR A 11 -10.98 -6.25 -15.91
CA THR A 11 -12.02 -5.39 -15.34
C THR A 11 -11.52 -4.02 -14.94
N GLN A 12 -10.21 -3.80 -14.86
CA GLN A 12 -9.65 -2.62 -14.23
C GLN A 12 -8.74 -1.78 -15.11
N VAL A 13 -8.22 -2.30 -16.21
CA VAL A 13 -7.13 -1.68 -16.98
C VAL A 13 -7.57 -1.24 -18.39
N LYS A 14 -8.79 -1.53 -18.80
CA LYS A 14 -9.20 -1.36 -20.21
C LYS A 14 -9.22 0.06 -20.75
N ASN A 15 -9.32 1.09 -19.92
CA ASN A 15 -9.50 2.48 -20.36
C ASN A 15 -8.70 3.48 -19.53
N PHE A 16 -7.42 3.22 -19.29
CA PHE A 16 -6.66 3.94 -18.31
C PHE A 16 -5.75 5.02 -18.90
N ASP A 17 -6.03 6.28 -18.59
CA ASP A 17 -5.12 7.38 -18.79
C ASP A 17 -4.24 7.53 -17.54
N TRP A 18 -2.99 7.08 -17.64
CA TRP A 18 -2.04 7.03 -16.55
C TRP A 18 -1.44 8.40 -16.22
N GLU A 19 -1.35 9.28 -17.21
CA GLU A 19 -0.53 10.48 -17.14
C GLU A 19 -1.09 11.52 -16.16
N ASN A 20 -2.39 11.47 -15.90
CA ASN A 20 -3.07 12.48 -15.11
C ASN A 20 -3.57 12.00 -13.72
N ARG A 21 -3.13 10.84 -13.22
CA ARG A 21 -3.68 10.25 -11.99
C ARG A 21 -2.69 9.99 -10.88
N VAL A 22 -1.48 10.44 -11.06
CA VAL A 22 -0.42 10.38 -10.04
C VAL A 22 0.11 11.79 -9.83
N TRP A 23 0.12 12.22 -8.58
CA TRP A 23 0.55 13.57 -8.23
C TRP A 23 1.66 13.54 -7.20
N ARG A 24 2.74 14.26 -7.46
CA ARG A 24 3.67 14.66 -6.41
C ARG A 24 3.05 15.87 -5.71
N VAL A 25 2.74 15.75 -4.43
CA VAL A 25 1.89 16.73 -3.76
C VAL A 25 2.64 17.63 -2.79
N ASN A 26 3.62 17.12 -2.07
CA ASN A 26 4.36 17.92 -1.09
C ASN A 26 5.68 17.25 -0.71
N ASN A 27 6.55 18.00 -0.04
CA ASN A 27 7.72 17.44 0.63
C ASN A 27 7.56 17.59 2.15
N LEU A 28 7.62 16.48 2.87
CA LEU A 28 7.43 16.39 4.30
C LEU A 28 8.74 16.14 5.06
N ALA A 29 9.89 16.37 4.45
CA ALA A 29 11.20 16.12 5.08
C ALA A 29 11.38 16.90 6.37
N GLU A 30 11.03 18.19 6.38
CA GLU A 30 11.18 19.04 7.56
C GLU A 30 10.16 18.70 8.66
N PRO A 31 8.84 18.70 8.42
CA PRO A 31 7.86 18.44 9.47
C PRO A 31 7.92 17.01 10.05
N LEU A 32 8.43 16.04 9.31
CA LEU A 32 8.58 14.66 9.75
C LEU A 32 10.04 14.24 10.01
N ALA A 33 10.98 15.17 10.08
CA ALA A 33 12.40 14.87 10.31
C ALA A 33 12.65 13.94 11.51
N PRO A 34 12.01 14.13 12.69
CA PRO A 34 12.22 13.23 13.83
C PRO A 34 11.80 11.78 13.54
N VAL A 35 10.73 11.59 12.74
CA VAL A 35 10.26 10.27 12.31
C VAL A 35 11.28 9.61 11.38
N PHE A 36 11.74 10.35 10.38
CA PHE A 36 12.67 9.84 9.36
C PHE A 36 14.05 9.52 9.94
N ASP A 37 14.46 10.24 10.99
CA ASP A 37 15.77 10.03 11.62
C ASP A 37 15.77 8.90 12.65
N SER A 38 14.63 8.56 13.22
CA SER A 38 14.57 7.58 14.32
C SER A 38 13.94 6.25 13.96
N VAL A 39 12.86 6.22 13.18
CA VAL A 39 12.13 4.98 12.95
C VAL A 39 12.91 3.99 12.08
N PRO A 40 13.58 4.39 10.98
CA PRO A 40 14.46 3.48 10.23
C PRO A 40 15.58 2.88 11.08
N LYS A 41 16.23 3.68 11.94
CA LYS A 41 17.30 3.21 12.84
C LYS A 41 16.80 2.17 13.84
N LYS A 42 15.59 2.34 14.37
CA LYS A 42 14.96 1.34 15.25
C LYS A 42 14.71 0.03 14.51
N PHE A 43 14.29 0.08 13.26
CA PHE A 43 14.14 -1.10 12.42
C PHE A 43 15.49 -1.80 12.22
N GLU A 44 16.51 -1.08 11.82
CA GLU A 44 17.86 -1.61 11.58
C GLU A 44 18.49 -2.23 12.85
N SER A 45 18.17 -1.68 14.02
CA SER A 45 18.61 -2.24 15.31
C SER A 45 17.77 -3.42 15.81
N GLY A 46 16.75 -3.83 15.08
CA GLY A 46 15.84 -4.92 15.48
C GLY A 46 14.82 -4.55 16.57
N GLN A 47 14.72 -3.27 16.94
CA GLN A 47 13.82 -2.82 18.01
C GLN A 47 12.34 -2.72 17.60
N THR A 48 12.07 -2.71 16.29
CA THR A 48 10.71 -2.55 15.75
C THR A 48 10.49 -3.49 14.56
N GLN A 49 10.64 -4.79 14.77
CA GLN A 49 10.33 -5.75 13.71
C GLN A 49 8.91 -6.31 13.92
N THR A 50 7.97 -5.90 13.11
CA THR A 50 6.74 -6.64 12.90
C THR A 50 6.86 -7.40 11.59
N GLU A 51 6.95 -8.72 11.67
CA GLU A 51 6.84 -9.55 10.47
C GLU A 51 5.43 -9.36 9.87
N TYR A 52 5.39 -9.21 8.55
CA TYR A 52 4.13 -9.19 7.82
C TYR A 52 3.45 -10.55 7.93
N GLU A 53 2.40 -10.62 8.70
CA GLU A 53 1.52 -11.77 8.70
C GLU A 53 0.78 -11.80 7.37
N ASN A 54 0.92 -12.87 6.62
CA ASN A 54 0.32 -13.00 5.31
C ASN A 54 -1.21 -13.11 5.39
N VAL A 55 -1.85 -11.95 5.48
CA VAL A 55 -3.31 -11.82 5.63
C VAL A 55 -4.05 -12.52 4.50
N PHE A 56 -3.44 -12.62 3.31
CA PHE A 56 -4.04 -13.25 2.14
C PHE A 56 -4.20 -14.77 2.27
N MET A 57 -3.42 -15.42 3.15
CA MET A 57 -3.50 -16.86 3.38
C MET A 57 -4.44 -17.25 4.52
N ARG A 58 -5.08 -16.29 5.17
CA ARG A 58 -6.06 -16.59 6.21
C ARG A 58 -7.32 -17.23 5.60
N GLU A 59 -7.81 -18.29 6.21
CA GLU A 59 -9.00 -19.04 5.75
C GLU A 59 -10.22 -18.14 5.58
N ASP A 60 -10.44 -17.24 6.50
CA ASP A 60 -11.54 -16.29 6.44
C ASP A 60 -11.40 -15.32 5.25
N HIS A 61 -10.18 -14.94 4.89
CA HIS A 61 -9.92 -14.11 3.71
C HIS A 61 -10.19 -14.90 2.42
N ILE A 62 -9.74 -16.13 2.33
CA ILE A 62 -9.96 -17.00 1.17
C ILE A 62 -11.45 -17.19 0.93
N LYS A 63 -12.20 -17.58 1.98
CA LYS A 63 -13.65 -17.78 1.91
C LYS A 63 -14.40 -16.52 1.45
N ARG A 64 -14.07 -15.38 2.04
CA ARG A 64 -14.70 -14.11 1.70
C ARG A 64 -14.39 -13.67 0.27
N THR A 65 -13.14 -13.83 -0.17
CA THR A 65 -12.75 -13.43 -1.52
C THR A 65 -13.40 -14.33 -2.57
N ALA A 66 -13.44 -15.65 -2.36
CA ALA A 66 -14.14 -16.56 -3.25
C ALA A 66 -15.65 -16.22 -3.32
N ALA A 67 -16.31 -16.04 -2.18
CA ALA A 67 -17.71 -15.64 -2.13
C ALA A 67 -18.00 -14.31 -2.87
N SER A 68 -17.03 -13.40 -2.88
CA SER A 68 -17.13 -12.09 -3.55
C SER A 68 -17.18 -12.17 -5.07
N THR A 69 -16.80 -13.29 -5.64
CA THR A 69 -16.82 -13.50 -7.10
C THR A 69 -18.17 -13.99 -7.64
N GLY A 70 -19.16 -14.16 -6.75
CA GLY A 70 -20.46 -14.69 -7.15
C GLY A 70 -20.43 -16.13 -7.67
N GLY A 71 -19.39 -16.90 -7.31
CA GLY A 71 -19.20 -18.28 -7.74
C GLY A 71 -18.33 -18.45 -9.00
N GLU A 72 -17.82 -17.37 -9.56
CA GLU A 72 -16.88 -17.44 -10.71
C GLU A 72 -15.54 -18.05 -10.32
N VAL A 73 -15.15 -17.94 -9.04
CA VAL A 73 -13.92 -18.50 -8.49
C VAL A 73 -14.23 -19.23 -7.20
N THR A 74 -13.91 -20.51 -7.14
CA THR A 74 -14.06 -21.32 -5.93
C THR A 74 -12.95 -21.02 -4.91
N GLU A 75 -13.14 -21.38 -3.63
CA GLU A 75 -12.12 -21.28 -2.59
C GLU A 75 -10.82 -22.01 -2.99
N ASN A 76 -10.94 -23.18 -3.58
CA ASN A 76 -9.79 -23.99 -4.01
C ASN A 76 -9.03 -23.33 -5.15
N GLU A 77 -9.72 -22.77 -6.13
CA GLU A 77 -9.09 -22.01 -7.21
C GLU A 77 -8.40 -20.77 -6.68
N TYR A 78 -9.06 -20.03 -5.76
CA TYR A 78 -8.45 -18.85 -5.16
C TYR A 78 -7.21 -19.21 -4.33
N ARG A 79 -7.28 -20.31 -3.57
CA ARG A 79 -6.13 -20.85 -2.83
C ARG A 79 -4.97 -21.25 -3.76
N SER A 80 -5.31 -21.91 -4.88
CA SER A 80 -4.30 -22.25 -5.90
C SER A 80 -3.64 -21.00 -6.49
N TYR A 81 -4.41 -19.96 -6.78
CA TYR A 81 -3.89 -18.68 -7.26
C TYR A 81 -2.99 -17.99 -6.23
N LEU A 82 -3.38 -18.04 -4.96
CA LEU A 82 -2.54 -17.48 -3.91
C LEU A 82 -1.22 -18.24 -3.79
N ASN A 83 -1.25 -19.57 -3.80
CA ASN A 83 -0.03 -20.38 -3.74
C ASN A 83 0.89 -20.08 -4.91
N GLU A 84 0.39 -20.08 -6.15
CA GLU A 84 1.18 -19.67 -7.32
C GLU A 84 1.70 -18.24 -7.21
N TYR A 85 0.87 -17.32 -6.71
CA TYR A 85 1.27 -15.94 -6.48
C TYR A 85 2.40 -15.87 -5.45
N PHE A 86 2.30 -16.61 -4.36
CA PHE A 86 3.33 -16.66 -3.32
C PHE A 86 4.60 -17.38 -3.78
N ASP A 87 4.50 -18.40 -4.59
CA ASP A 87 5.67 -19.05 -5.19
C ASP A 87 6.43 -18.09 -6.10
N LEU A 88 5.71 -17.34 -6.95
CA LEU A 88 6.29 -16.28 -7.76
C LEU A 88 6.83 -15.11 -6.92
N MET A 89 6.21 -14.88 -5.77
CA MET A 89 6.47 -13.77 -4.86
C MET A 89 7.24 -14.25 -3.61
N SER A 90 7.86 -15.43 -3.67
CA SER A 90 8.62 -16.01 -2.53
C SER A 90 9.77 -15.12 -2.05
N GLY A 91 10.12 -14.11 -2.85
CA GLY A 91 10.96 -13.00 -2.48
C GLY A 91 10.27 -11.84 -1.76
N GLN A 92 8.93 -11.81 -1.67
CA GLN A 92 8.20 -10.67 -1.12
C GLN A 92 7.93 -10.84 0.39
N ARG A 93 8.90 -10.49 1.19
CA ARG A 93 8.63 -10.18 2.60
C ARG A 93 8.83 -8.69 2.78
N HIS A 94 7.72 -7.94 2.82
CA HIS A 94 7.75 -6.56 3.27
C HIS A 94 7.68 -6.53 4.77
N HIS A 95 8.49 -5.68 5.36
CA HIS A 95 8.37 -5.39 6.78
C HIS A 95 7.46 -4.16 6.92
N TYR A 96 6.44 -4.29 7.77
CA TYR A 96 5.60 -3.17 8.15
C TYR A 96 5.85 -2.82 9.60
N ILE A 97 6.04 -1.54 9.86
CA ILE A 97 6.15 -1.01 11.21
C ILE A 97 4.93 -0.14 11.46
N ASN A 98 4.20 -0.48 12.52
CA ASN A 98 3.00 0.23 12.94
C ASN A 98 3.23 1.04 14.22
N GLU A 99 4.35 0.83 14.91
CA GLU A 99 4.74 1.53 16.13
C GLU A 99 5.82 2.56 15.82
N PHE A 100 5.51 3.82 16.04
CA PHE A 100 6.39 4.93 15.70
C PHE A 100 7.08 5.57 16.90
N GLY A 101 6.95 4.95 18.09
CA GLY A 101 7.69 5.35 19.26
C GLY A 101 7.35 6.73 19.81
N GLY A 102 6.06 7.11 19.75
CA GLY A 102 5.55 8.39 20.25
C GLY A 102 5.41 9.48 19.19
N TYR A 103 5.69 9.16 17.91
CA TYR A 103 5.51 10.10 16.80
C TYR A 103 4.14 10.00 16.10
N GLU A 104 3.24 9.17 16.61
CA GLU A 104 1.94 8.89 15.99
C GLU A 104 1.11 10.17 15.81
N ASP A 105 1.06 11.03 16.82
CA ASP A 105 0.33 12.28 16.74
C ASP A 105 1.01 13.30 15.82
N LEU A 106 2.34 13.34 15.77
CA LEU A 106 3.07 14.17 14.82
C LEU A 106 2.72 13.79 13.39
N ILE A 107 2.76 12.50 13.05
CA ILE A 107 2.42 12.01 11.72
C ILE A 107 0.97 12.36 11.39
N ARG A 108 0.04 12.01 12.28
CA ARG A 108 -1.40 12.27 12.09
C ARG A 108 -1.69 13.74 11.83
N ASN A 109 -1.16 14.62 12.69
CA ASN A 109 -1.42 16.05 12.60
C ASN A 109 -0.77 16.67 11.36
N THR A 110 0.44 16.23 10.99
CA THR A 110 1.12 16.69 9.78
C THR A 110 0.31 16.34 8.54
N PHE A 111 -0.13 15.09 8.39
CA PHE A 111 -0.94 14.71 7.24
C PHE A 111 -2.31 15.37 7.24
N ALA A 112 -2.98 15.43 8.38
CA ALA A 112 -4.29 16.06 8.49
C ALA A 112 -4.26 17.54 8.12
N SER A 113 -3.24 18.28 8.55
CA SER A 113 -3.10 19.70 8.24
C SER A 113 -2.62 19.96 6.81
N THR A 114 -1.67 19.17 6.32
CA THR A 114 -1.06 19.40 4.99
C THR A 114 -2.02 19.05 3.85
N PHE A 115 -2.85 18.01 4.04
CA PHE A 115 -3.70 17.48 2.96
C PHE A 115 -5.19 17.65 3.23
N ASP A 116 -5.56 18.46 4.20
CA ASP A 116 -6.94 18.74 4.62
C ASP A 116 -7.76 17.48 4.89
N LEU A 117 -7.18 16.58 5.72
CA LEU A 117 -7.81 15.32 6.07
C LEU A 117 -8.48 15.40 7.45
N LYS A 118 -9.48 14.56 7.68
CA LYS A 118 -10.07 14.32 9.00
C LYS A 118 -9.06 13.57 9.88
N PRO A 119 -8.57 14.14 10.99
CA PRO A 119 -7.46 13.57 11.77
C PRO A 119 -7.71 12.15 12.29
N ASP A 120 -8.94 11.86 12.68
CA ASP A 120 -9.38 10.56 13.21
C ASP A 120 -9.38 9.44 12.15
N THR A 121 -9.39 9.81 10.87
CA THR A 121 -9.33 8.87 9.76
C THR A 121 -7.92 8.59 9.28
N VAL A 122 -6.92 9.37 9.73
CA VAL A 122 -5.54 9.21 9.29
C VAL A 122 -4.94 7.96 9.92
N LYS A 123 -4.60 7.02 9.04
CA LYS A 123 -3.90 5.77 9.37
C LYS A 123 -2.59 5.73 8.62
N PHE A 124 -1.57 5.19 9.24
CA PHE A 124 -0.24 5.11 8.64
C PHE A 124 0.52 3.87 9.08
N ARG A 125 1.46 3.48 8.27
CA ARG A 125 2.42 2.41 8.52
C ARG A 125 3.71 2.73 7.78
N MET A 126 4.85 2.32 8.30
CA MET A 126 6.08 2.32 7.52
C MET A 126 6.22 0.98 6.80
N GLN A 127 6.44 1.03 5.52
CA GLN A 127 6.81 -0.10 4.69
C GLN A 127 8.31 -0.07 4.49
N VAL A 128 8.98 -1.19 4.78
CA VAL A 128 10.40 -1.36 4.55
C VAL A 128 10.60 -2.41 3.47
N GLU A 129 11.26 -2.01 2.41
CA GLU A 129 11.60 -2.88 1.29
C GLU A 129 13.09 -3.14 1.31
N ILE A 130 13.47 -4.31 1.82
CA ILE A 130 14.87 -4.71 1.92
C ILE A 130 15.44 -5.11 0.55
N PRO A 131 16.77 -5.12 0.35
CA PRO A 131 17.39 -5.56 -0.89
C PRO A 131 16.90 -6.92 -1.39
N GLY A 132 16.67 -7.02 -2.69
CA GLY A 132 16.14 -8.21 -3.35
C GLY A 132 14.62 -8.37 -3.24
N ARG A 133 13.90 -7.39 -2.71
CA ARG A 133 12.45 -7.42 -2.56
C ARG A 133 11.74 -6.53 -3.58
N TYR A 134 10.51 -6.86 -3.86
CA TYR A 134 9.65 -6.09 -4.75
C TYR A 134 8.20 -6.26 -4.34
N PHE A 135 7.36 -5.31 -4.68
CA PHE A 135 5.92 -5.43 -4.63
C PHE A 135 5.40 -5.45 -6.06
N ALA A 136 4.81 -6.57 -6.46
CA ALA A 136 4.32 -6.72 -7.82
C ALA A 136 3.26 -5.68 -8.15
N VAL A 137 3.06 -5.46 -9.45
CA VAL A 137 2.01 -4.57 -9.96
C VAL A 137 0.66 -4.95 -9.36
N HIS A 138 0.06 -4.02 -8.65
CA HIS A 138 -1.24 -4.18 -8.01
C HIS A 138 -2.02 -2.87 -8.02
N ILE A 139 -3.28 -2.97 -7.68
CA ILE A 139 -4.16 -1.84 -7.43
C ILE A 139 -4.65 -1.98 -6.01
N ASP A 140 -4.55 -0.90 -5.24
CA ASP A 140 -5.09 -0.88 -3.89
C ASP A 140 -6.61 -0.96 -3.92
N ARG A 141 -7.13 -2.03 -3.36
CA ARG A 141 -8.56 -2.21 -3.17
C ARG A 141 -8.87 -2.33 -1.69
N ASN A 142 -9.55 -1.36 -1.17
CA ASN A 142 -10.09 -1.42 0.19
C ASN A 142 -11.32 -2.36 0.29
N ARG A 143 -11.19 -3.60 -0.19
CA ARG A 143 -12.29 -4.57 -0.19
C ARG A 143 -12.58 -5.20 1.18
N TYR A 144 -11.68 -5.04 2.15
CA TYR A 144 -11.61 -5.93 3.30
C TYR A 144 -12.70 -5.77 4.37
N LYS A 145 -13.43 -4.69 4.37
CA LYS A 145 -14.46 -4.47 5.41
C LYS A 145 -15.90 -4.50 4.92
N ALA A 146 -16.11 -4.49 3.61
CA ALA A 146 -17.45 -4.44 3.04
C ALA A 146 -18.19 -5.78 3.05
N TRP A 147 -17.46 -6.90 3.17
CA TRP A 147 -18.05 -8.23 2.98
C TRP A 147 -18.69 -8.82 4.24
N ASP A 148 -18.37 -8.31 5.42
CA ASP A 148 -18.89 -8.82 6.70
C ASP A 148 -20.22 -8.19 7.11
N GLN A 149 -20.83 -7.38 6.25
CA GLN A 149 -22.00 -6.58 6.59
C GLN A 149 -23.16 -6.80 5.64
N GLU A 150 -24.36 -6.43 6.11
CA GLU A 150 -25.55 -6.36 5.30
C GLU A 150 -25.33 -5.58 4.00
N PRO A 151 -25.98 -5.94 2.87
CA PRO A 151 -25.71 -5.36 1.55
C PRO A 151 -25.73 -3.83 1.51
N GLU A 152 -26.65 -3.22 2.25
CA GLU A 152 -26.80 -1.75 2.32
C GLU A 152 -25.62 -1.09 3.02
N MET A 153 -25.18 -1.64 4.14
CA MET A 153 -23.99 -1.16 4.86
C MET A 153 -22.69 -1.44 4.09
N ARG A 154 -22.67 -2.45 3.21
CA ARG A 154 -21.55 -2.70 2.31
C ARG A 154 -21.37 -1.57 1.31
N TYR A 155 -22.47 -1.06 0.76
CA TYR A 155 -22.44 0.02 -0.21
C TYR A 155 -21.92 1.32 0.42
N GLU A 156 -22.44 1.72 1.57
CA GLU A 156 -21.99 2.93 2.27
C GLU A 156 -20.50 2.87 2.62
N ARG A 157 -20.01 1.73 3.12
CA ARG A 157 -18.58 1.57 3.43
C ARG A 157 -17.69 1.52 2.19
N VAL A 158 -18.15 0.97 1.10
CA VAL A 158 -17.41 1.04 -0.17
C VAL A 158 -17.28 2.48 -0.63
N VAL A 159 -18.34 3.26 -0.56
CA VAL A 159 -18.34 4.68 -0.89
C VAL A 159 -17.41 5.47 0.05
N GLU A 160 -17.48 5.20 1.36
CA GLU A 160 -16.60 5.83 2.34
C GLU A 160 -15.12 5.47 2.11
N GLN A 161 -14.82 4.22 1.83
CA GLN A 161 -13.45 3.77 1.51
C GLN A 161 -12.94 4.34 0.19
N GLN A 162 -13.83 4.58 -0.78
CA GLN A 162 -13.48 5.25 -2.04
C GLN A 162 -13.07 6.70 -1.84
N GLN A 163 -13.47 7.32 -0.75
CA GLN A 163 -13.08 8.69 -0.41
C GLN A 163 -11.70 8.78 0.25
N HIS A 164 -11.15 7.67 0.77
CA HIS A 164 -9.82 7.69 1.35
C HIS A 164 -8.76 7.98 0.30
N LYS A 165 -7.95 8.97 0.58
CA LYS A 165 -6.72 9.25 -0.17
C LYS A 165 -5.59 8.38 0.37
N ILE A 166 -4.71 7.94 -0.52
CA ILE A 166 -3.46 7.26 -0.15
C ILE A 166 -2.28 8.17 -0.48
N PHE A 167 -1.30 8.17 0.40
CA PHE A 167 -0.06 8.92 0.25
C PHE A 167 1.10 7.99 0.54
N VAL A 168 2.15 8.11 -0.25
CA VAL A 168 3.44 7.49 0.05
C VAL A 168 4.48 8.59 0.16
N THR A 169 5.11 8.67 1.33
CA THR A 169 6.20 9.60 1.60
C THR A 169 7.50 8.81 1.69
N PHE A 170 8.47 9.18 0.88
CA PHE A 170 9.79 8.56 0.88
C PHE A 170 10.63 9.11 2.03
N MET A 171 11.11 8.23 2.92
CA MET A 171 11.78 8.65 4.15
C MET A 171 13.29 8.89 3.97
N ALA A 172 13.85 8.49 2.83
CA ALA A 172 15.23 8.72 2.43
C ALA A 172 15.30 9.12 0.95
N ASP A 173 16.44 9.64 0.51
CA ASP A 173 16.71 9.85 -0.90
C ASP A 173 16.75 8.52 -1.64
N GLN A 174 16.33 8.53 -2.89
CA GLN A 174 16.37 7.35 -3.75
C GLN A 174 17.82 6.90 -3.97
N GLU A 175 18.04 5.63 -3.76
CA GLU A 175 19.33 5.01 -4.06
C GLU A 175 19.27 4.12 -5.31
N LEU A 176 20.46 3.80 -5.83
CA LEU A 176 20.58 2.96 -7.01
C LEU A 176 19.89 1.61 -6.80
N GLY A 177 18.99 1.26 -7.71
CA GLY A 177 18.25 0.01 -7.67
C GLY A 177 16.91 0.08 -6.95
N GLN A 178 16.57 1.20 -6.32
CA GLN A 178 15.24 1.42 -5.76
C GLN A 178 14.30 1.97 -6.82
N ILE A 179 13.13 1.36 -6.94
CA ILE A 179 12.15 1.69 -7.98
C ILE A 179 10.77 1.84 -7.34
N PHE A 180 10.08 2.90 -7.71
CA PHE A 180 8.64 3.05 -7.50
C PHE A 180 8.00 3.39 -8.84
N GLY A 181 7.03 2.59 -9.25
CA GLY A 181 6.44 2.71 -10.58
C GLY A 181 4.93 2.75 -10.59
N PHE A 182 4.39 3.46 -11.58
CA PHE A 182 2.98 3.57 -11.90
C PHE A 182 2.79 3.20 -13.37
N GLY A 183 2.08 2.12 -13.63
CA GLY A 183 1.90 1.67 -15.00
C GLY A 183 3.22 1.38 -15.70
N LYS A 184 3.55 2.19 -16.69
CA LYS A 184 4.81 2.09 -17.47
C LYS A 184 5.86 3.11 -17.03
N GLN A 185 5.56 3.95 -16.06
CA GLN A 185 6.42 5.02 -15.61
C GLN A 185 7.03 4.70 -14.26
N THR A 186 8.26 5.12 -14.06
CA THR A 186 8.92 5.15 -12.75
C THR A 186 9.10 6.60 -12.31
N ILE A 187 9.12 6.81 -11.00
CA ILE A 187 9.40 8.13 -10.43
C ILE A 187 10.76 8.14 -9.76
N ASN A 188 11.39 9.30 -9.78
CA ASN A 188 12.54 9.61 -8.95
C ASN A 188 12.05 10.42 -7.75
N TRP A 189 12.68 10.24 -6.60
CA TRP A 189 12.31 10.96 -5.39
C TRP A 189 13.51 11.39 -4.56
N SER A 190 13.28 12.41 -3.76
CA SER A 190 14.13 12.82 -2.67
C SER A 190 13.45 12.58 -1.34
N ARG A 191 14.21 12.58 -0.25
CA ARG A 191 13.70 12.46 1.11
C ARG A 191 12.56 13.43 1.36
N GLY A 192 11.44 12.92 1.85
CA GLY A 192 10.24 13.67 2.16
C GLY A 192 9.28 13.87 0.99
N ASP A 193 9.69 13.56 -0.24
CA ASP A 193 8.76 13.62 -1.37
C ASP A 193 7.56 12.73 -1.11
N THR A 194 6.38 13.30 -1.30
CA THR A 194 5.12 12.61 -1.08
C THR A 194 4.35 12.53 -2.38
N VAL A 195 3.90 11.34 -2.72
CA VAL A 195 3.07 11.08 -3.88
C VAL A 195 1.69 10.58 -3.45
N THR A 196 0.70 10.90 -4.24
CA THR A 196 -0.67 10.38 -4.11
C THR A 196 -1.20 10.00 -5.48
N TRP A 197 -2.18 9.12 -5.52
CA TRP A 197 -2.83 8.69 -6.75
C TRP A 197 -4.26 8.27 -6.49
N GLU A 198 -5.01 8.08 -7.55
CA GLU A 198 -6.34 7.54 -7.49
C GLU A 198 -6.28 6.02 -7.23
N HIS A 199 -6.13 5.65 -5.96
CA HIS A 199 -5.70 4.33 -5.49
C HIS A 199 -6.51 3.14 -6.02
N GLN A 200 -7.76 3.35 -6.41
CA GLN A 200 -8.63 2.27 -6.91
C GLN A 200 -8.43 1.96 -8.40
N SER A 201 -7.63 2.73 -9.08
CA SER A 201 -7.52 2.66 -10.52
C SER A 201 -6.10 2.70 -11.05
N VAL A 202 -5.11 3.11 -10.24
CA VAL A 202 -3.72 3.22 -10.68
C VAL A 202 -2.91 1.99 -10.28
N PRO A 203 -2.53 1.12 -11.21
CA PRO A 203 -1.57 0.07 -10.93
C PRO A 203 -0.21 0.66 -10.59
N HIS A 204 0.36 0.18 -9.49
CA HIS A 204 1.66 0.60 -9.02
C HIS A 204 2.47 -0.60 -8.52
N TYR A 205 3.75 -0.39 -8.39
CA TYR A 205 4.70 -1.41 -7.97
C TYR A 205 5.96 -0.78 -7.38
N THR A 206 6.66 -1.56 -6.57
CA THR A 206 7.98 -1.19 -6.07
C THR A 206 8.97 -2.32 -6.30
N ALA A 207 10.25 -1.99 -6.36
CA ALA A 207 11.32 -2.97 -6.36
C ALA A 207 12.58 -2.35 -5.72
N ASN A 208 13.29 -3.16 -4.96
CA ASN A 208 14.58 -2.80 -4.40
C ASN A 208 15.62 -3.84 -4.84
N VAL A 209 16.29 -3.56 -5.93
CA VAL A 209 17.43 -4.35 -6.43
C VAL A 209 18.77 -3.69 -6.04
N GLY A 210 18.71 -2.71 -5.15
CA GLY A 210 19.86 -2.01 -4.60
C GLY A 210 20.49 -2.71 -3.39
N TYR A 211 21.27 -1.96 -2.63
CA TYR A 211 22.03 -2.47 -1.49
C TYR A 211 21.47 -2.02 -0.13
N HIS A 212 20.65 -1.01 -0.10
CA HIS A 212 20.11 -0.41 1.12
C HIS A 212 18.60 -0.53 1.19
N ASN A 213 18.06 -0.51 2.38
CA ASN A 213 16.62 -0.58 2.60
C ASN A 213 15.93 0.67 2.02
N ASN A 214 14.77 0.46 1.39
CA ASN A 214 13.88 1.54 1.00
C ASN A 214 12.78 1.69 2.06
N TYR A 215 12.63 2.90 2.60
CA TYR A 215 11.68 3.21 3.66
C TYR A 215 10.59 4.14 3.13
N MET A 216 9.36 3.70 3.24
CA MET A 216 8.18 4.43 2.77
C MET A 216 7.14 4.55 3.88
N LEU A 217 6.74 5.77 4.20
CA LEU A 217 5.60 6.03 5.08
C LEU A 217 4.33 6.03 4.24
N VAL A 218 3.55 4.96 4.35
CA VAL A 218 2.25 4.82 3.67
C VAL A 218 1.18 5.35 4.59
N THR A 219 0.46 6.36 4.15
CA THR A 219 -0.59 7.03 4.92
C THR A 219 -1.90 7.06 4.15
N THR A 220 -3.00 6.87 4.84
CA THR A 220 -4.35 7.01 4.27
C THR A 220 -5.19 7.93 5.15
N GLY A 221 -6.15 8.62 4.55
CA GLY A 221 -7.08 9.47 5.28
C GLY A 221 -8.22 9.99 4.41
N MET A 222 -9.31 10.38 5.03
CA MET A 222 -10.46 10.98 4.36
C MET A 222 -10.31 12.49 4.29
N PRO A 223 -10.58 13.13 3.15
CA PRO A 223 -10.73 14.58 3.06
C PRO A 223 -11.81 15.09 4.04
N LYS A 224 -11.65 16.33 4.49
CA LYS A 224 -12.67 17.03 5.28
C LYS A 224 -13.93 17.32 4.51
#